data_9b266ff8659a191bce1b8536b5befa84
#
_entry.id   9b266ff8659a191bce1b8536b5befa84
#
_cell.length_a   1.000
_cell.length_b   1.000
_cell.length_c   1.000
_cell.angle_alpha   90.00
_cell.angle_beta   90.00
_cell.angle_gamma   90.00
#
_symmetry.space_group_name_H-M   'P 1'
#
loop_
_entity.id
_entity.type
_entity.pdbx_description
1 polymer ?
#
loop_
_entity_poly.entity_id
_entity_poly.type
_entity_poly.pdbx_seq_one_letter_code
_entity_poly.pdbx_strand_id
1 'polypeptide(L)'
;MRIFLILFFLASFISCSNEGIEQSMIKADVTFLADDQLEGRQTGTQGEIKAAAYIADRFKKLGLTEKGTDGFYQEFSFVPKTDPHSEVEFTKNKDGTITGRNVVGFINNNATNTIVIGAHFDHLGYGGDGSLYRDSVKAIHNGADDNASGTAVMLDLARKLKDKNIQNNYIFIAFSGEEMGLLGSNYFVKNPTINTKAVSYMINMDMVGRLKQDSALAVYGTGTSPMFKQVLKAHNSKFKLIENESGVGPSDHTSFYLADIPVLHFFTGQHEDYHK
;
A
#
# COMPACT_ATOMS: atom_id res chain seq x y z
N MET A 1 65.76 -18.43 -6.75
CA MET A 1 65.00 -17.57 -5.83
C MET A 1 63.92 -16.89 -6.64
N ARG A 2 62.73 -17.49 -6.65
CA ARG A 2 61.56 -16.99 -7.43
C ARG A 2 60.59 -16.38 -6.43
N ILE A 3 60.33 -15.08 -6.62
CA ILE A 3 59.43 -14.27 -5.83
C ILE A 3 58.00 -14.57 -6.30
N PHE A 4 57.17 -15.15 -5.42
CA PHE A 4 55.71 -15.23 -5.61
C PHE A 4 55.09 -13.94 -5.07
N LEU A 5 54.62 -13.11 -5.96
CA LEU A 5 53.77 -11.96 -5.64
C LEU A 5 52.32 -12.48 -5.54
N ILE A 6 51.77 -12.50 -4.33
CA ILE A 6 50.39 -12.85 -4.09
C ILE A 6 49.53 -11.60 -4.36
N LEU A 7 48.71 -11.66 -5.40
CA LEU A 7 47.67 -10.72 -5.63
C LEU A 7 46.52 -10.96 -4.62
N PHE A 8 46.46 -10.12 -3.62
CA PHE A 8 45.29 -9.99 -2.73
C PHE A 8 44.58 -8.72 -3.12
N PHE A 9 43.60 -8.82 -4.05
CA PHE A 9 42.74 -7.68 -4.38
C PHE A 9 41.29 -8.09 -4.64
N LEU A 10 40.37 -7.34 -4.03
CA LEU A 10 38.96 -7.21 -4.30
C LEU A 10 37.99 -8.34 -3.90
N ALA A 11 37.63 -8.33 -2.64
CA ALA A 11 36.33 -8.89 -2.21
C ALA A 11 35.62 -7.98 -1.19
N SER A 12 35.66 -6.64 -1.33
CA SER A 12 35.08 -5.71 -0.34
C SER A 12 34.09 -4.69 -0.91
N PHE A 13 33.58 -4.83 -2.12
CA PHE A 13 32.77 -3.77 -2.75
C PHE A 13 31.34 -4.17 -3.14
N ILE A 14 30.76 -5.26 -2.64
CA ILE A 14 29.42 -5.69 -3.06
C ILE A 14 28.32 -5.38 -2.02
N SER A 15 28.66 -5.01 -0.80
CA SER A 15 27.64 -4.75 0.24
C SER A 15 26.99 -3.37 0.19
N CYS A 16 27.67 -2.34 -0.34
CA CYS A 16 27.12 -0.97 -0.42
C CYS A 16 26.12 -0.72 -1.58
N SER A 17 26.05 -1.61 -2.58
CA SER A 17 25.24 -1.36 -3.78
C SER A 17 23.75 -1.64 -3.62
N ASN A 18 23.35 -2.57 -2.75
CA ASN A 18 21.95 -2.98 -2.66
C ASN A 18 21.08 -1.96 -1.90
N GLU A 19 21.54 -1.41 -0.77
CA GLU A 19 20.78 -0.41 -0.02
C GLU A 19 20.60 0.89 -0.81
N GLY A 20 21.61 1.33 -1.54
CA GLY A 20 21.52 2.51 -2.39
C GLY A 20 20.53 2.35 -3.56
N ILE A 21 20.44 1.15 -4.14
CA ILE A 21 19.46 0.84 -5.20
C ILE A 21 18.04 0.79 -4.64
N GLU A 22 17.84 0.16 -3.48
CA GLU A 22 16.54 0.09 -2.82
C GLU A 22 15.99 1.47 -2.48
N GLN A 23 16.78 2.31 -1.85
CA GLN A 23 16.39 3.69 -1.52
C GLN A 23 16.08 4.50 -2.79
N SER A 24 16.82 4.30 -3.88
CA SER A 24 16.57 4.99 -5.14
C SER A 24 15.26 4.56 -5.80
N MET A 25 14.88 3.28 -5.68
CA MET A 25 13.61 2.77 -6.23
C MET A 25 12.41 3.27 -5.46
N ILE A 26 12.42 3.18 -4.12
CA ILE A 26 11.35 3.73 -3.27
C ILE A 26 11.19 5.23 -3.52
N LYS A 27 12.31 5.97 -3.57
CA LYS A 27 12.30 7.40 -3.88
C LYS A 27 11.70 7.68 -5.26
N ALA A 28 12.03 6.88 -6.27
CA ALA A 28 11.49 7.05 -7.62
C ALA A 28 9.97 6.80 -7.65
N ASP A 29 9.50 5.75 -6.95
CA ASP A 29 8.08 5.42 -6.85
C ASP A 29 7.29 6.54 -6.14
N VAL A 30 7.79 7.06 -5.01
CA VAL A 30 7.17 8.19 -4.30
C VAL A 30 7.21 9.46 -5.16
N THR A 31 8.34 9.76 -5.81
CA THR A 31 8.48 10.95 -6.65
C THR A 31 7.48 10.92 -7.80
N PHE A 32 7.28 9.77 -8.46
CA PHE A 32 6.31 9.66 -9.53
C PHE A 32 4.88 9.79 -9.02
N LEU A 33 4.53 9.05 -7.96
CA LEU A 33 3.16 9.03 -7.43
C LEU A 33 2.74 10.38 -6.83
N ALA A 34 3.68 11.17 -6.30
CA ALA A 34 3.43 12.49 -5.75
C ALA A 34 3.68 13.63 -6.75
N ASP A 35 3.90 13.34 -8.03
CA ASP A 35 4.14 14.37 -9.05
C ASP A 35 2.86 15.10 -9.42
N ASP A 36 2.96 16.42 -9.67
CA ASP A 36 1.85 17.29 -10.06
C ASP A 36 1.09 16.80 -11.31
N GLN A 37 1.75 16.08 -12.22
CA GLN A 37 1.11 15.49 -13.41
C GLN A 37 0.01 14.47 -13.09
N LEU A 38 -0.02 13.96 -11.86
CA LEU A 38 -1.08 13.06 -11.38
C LEU A 38 -2.21 13.82 -10.66
N GLU A 39 -2.11 15.13 -10.55
CA GLU A 39 -3.17 16.01 -10.01
C GLU A 39 -3.74 15.49 -8.67
N GLY A 40 -2.87 14.95 -7.79
CA GLY A 40 -3.25 14.39 -6.50
C GLY A 40 -4.07 13.10 -6.58
N ARG A 41 -4.10 12.40 -7.69
CA ARG A 41 -4.60 11.00 -7.85
C ARG A 41 -6.00 10.74 -7.30
N GLN A 42 -6.89 11.74 -7.32
CA GLN A 42 -8.25 11.55 -6.80
C GLN A 42 -8.97 10.45 -7.56
N THR A 43 -9.65 9.57 -6.84
CA THR A 43 -10.43 8.46 -7.39
C THR A 43 -11.39 8.92 -8.49
N GLY A 44 -11.38 8.20 -9.61
CA GLY A 44 -12.20 8.51 -10.79
C GLY A 44 -11.62 9.56 -11.74
N THR A 45 -10.43 10.12 -11.45
CA THR A 45 -9.76 11.12 -12.29
C THR A 45 -8.71 10.52 -13.22
N GLN A 46 -8.22 11.33 -14.16
CA GLN A 46 -7.09 10.94 -15.01
C GLN A 46 -5.79 10.73 -14.20
N GLY A 47 -5.64 11.44 -13.09
CA GLY A 47 -4.51 11.26 -12.18
C GLY A 47 -4.49 9.86 -11.56
N GLU A 48 -5.64 9.37 -11.07
CA GLU A 48 -5.80 7.99 -10.58
C GLU A 48 -5.49 6.96 -11.68
N ILE A 49 -6.00 7.16 -12.89
CA ILE A 49 -5.76 6.25 -14.03
C ILE A 49 -4.27 6.13 -14.32
N LYS A 50 -3.54 7.25 -14.37
CA LYS A 50 -2.09 7.26 -14.60
C LYS A 50 -1.33 6.58 -13.46
N ALA A 51 -1.72 6.83 -12.20
CA ALA A 51 -1.11 6.19 -11.04
C ALA A 51 -1.34 4.66 -11.05
N ALA A 52 -2.57 4.23 -11.33
CA ALA A 52 -2.90 2.81 -11.47
C ALA A 52 -2.09 2.14 -12.59
N ALA A 53 -1.95 2.79 -13.75
CA ALA A 53 -1.14 2.28 -14.86
C ALA A 53 0.35 2.15 -14.49
N TYR A 54 0.90 3.12 -13.75
CA TYR A 54 2.25 3.05 -13.23
C TYR A 54 2.44 1.85 -12.32
N ILE A 55 1.54 1.63 -11.35
CA ILE A 55 1.62 0.51 -10.40
C ILE A 55 1.51 -0.83 -11.13
N ALA A 56 0.59 -0.94 -12.10
CA ALA A 56 0.44 -2.14 -12.93
C ALA A 56 1.73 -2.44 -13.75
N ASP A 57 2.36 -1.41 -14.33
CA ASP A 57 3.65 -1.55 -15.03
C ASP A 57 4.77 -2.00 -14.07
N ARG A 58 4.80 -1.47 -12.83
CA ARG A 58 5.73 -1.93 -11.80
C ARG A 58 5.50 -3.40 -11.46
N PHE A 59 4.27 -3.85 -11.24
CA PHE A 59 3.95 -5.26 -11.01
C PHE A 59 4.37 -6.14 -12.20
N LYS A 60 4.09 -5.71 -13.42
CA LYS A 60 4.49 -6.40 -14.64
C LYS A 60 6.01 -6.53 -14.76
N LYS A 61 6.77 -5.45 -14.54
CA LYS A 61 8.24 -5.46 -14.54
C LYS A 61 8.85 -6.36 -13.47
N LEU A 62 8.19 -6.47 -12.33
CA LEU A 62 8.55 -7.40 -11.27
C LEU A 62 8.15 -8.85 -11.59
N GLY A 63 7.36 -9.08 -12.65
CA GLY A 63 6.88 -10.40 -13.08
C GLY A 63 5.82 -10.97 -12.14
N LEU A 64 4.97 -10.14 -11.54
CA LEU A 64 3.79 -10.60 -10.84
C LEU A 64 2.72 -11.07 -11.83
N THR A 65 1.94 -12.03 -11.41
CA THR A 65 0.76 -12.49 -12.16
C THR A 65 -0.39 -11.49 -12.00
N GLU A 66 -1.08 -11.20 -13.08
CA GLU A 66 -2.32 -10.43 -13.08
C GLU A 66 -3.39 -11.12 -12.22
N LYS A 67 -4.03 -10.36 -11.33
CA LYS A 67 -5.02 -10.90 -10.41
C LYS A 67 -6.21 -9.96 -10.17
N GLY A 68 -6.38 -8.96 -11.03
CA GLY A 68 -7.61 -8.17 -11.10
C GLY A 68 -8.76 -8.94 -11.75
N THR A 69 -9.83 -8.25 -12.08
CA THR A 69 -10.94 -8.76 -12.91
C THR A 69 -10.67 -8.56 -14.40
N ASP A 70 -9.82 -7.59 -14.74
CA ASP A 70 -9.30 -7.32 -16.07
C ASP A 70 -7.79 -7.02 -15.96
N GLY A 71 -6.97 -8.01 -16.26
CA GLY A 71 -5.52 -7.93 -16.07
C GLY A 71 -5.16 -7.66 -14.60
N PHE A 72 -4.39 -6.60 -14.37
CA PHE A 72 -4.10 -6.13 -13.01
C PHE A 72 -5.23 -5.33 -12.36
N TYR A 73 -6.25 -4.90 -13.12
CA TYR A 73 -7.27 -3.97 -12.62
C TYR A 73 -8.51 -4.69 -12.09
N GLN A 74 -9.00 -4.20 -10.95
CA GLN A 74 -10.33 -4.50 -10.44
C GLN A 74 -11.10 -3.19 -10.36
N GLU A 75 -11.90 -2.90 -11.38
CA GLU A 75 -12.73 -1.70 -11.42
C GLU A 75 -13.98 -1.87 -10.54
N PHE A 76 -14.34 -0.80 -9.86
CA PHE A 76 -15.58 -0.67 -9.12
C PHE A 76 -16.21 0.71 -9.39
N SER A 77 -17.51 0.75 -9.40
CA SER A 77 -18.25 1.99 -9.62
C SER A 77 -19.21 2.23 -8.47
N PHE A 78 -19.33 3.45 -8.04
CA PHE A 78 -20.15 3.84 -6.89
C PHE A 78 -20.75 5.23 -7.08
N VAL A 79 -21.82 5.51 -6.34
CA VAL A 79 -22.37 6.85 -6.22
C VAL A 79 -21.85 7.47 -4.92
N PRO A 80 -21.22 8.67 -4.96
CA PRO A 80 -20.78 9.36 -3.77
C PRO A 80 -21.93 9.54 -2.77
N LYS A 81 -21.63 9.36 -1.49
CA LYS A 81 -22.63 9.52 -0.43
C LYS A 81 -23.03 10.97 -0.28
N THR A 82 -24.32 11.21 -0.15
CA THR A 82 -24.90 12.50 0.28
C THR A 82 -25.14 12.52 1.79
N ASP A 83 -25.30 11.34 2.41
CA ASP A 83 -25.43 11.15 3.85
C ASP A 83 -24.24 10.31 4.34
N PRO A 84 -23.38 10.82 5.25
CA PRO A 84 -22.24 10.09 5.81
C PRO A 84 -22.61 8.77 6.49
N HIS A 85 -23.83 8.64 6.98
CA HIS A 85 -24.31 7.43 7.68
C HIS A 85 -24.87 6.36 6.73
N SER A 86 -25.10 6.68 5.45
CA SER A 86 -25.56 5.69 4.49
C SER A 86 -24.45 4.72 4.09
N GLU A 87 -24.82 3.50 3.66
CA GLU A 87 -23.88 2.59 3.02
C GLU A 87 -23.58 3.08 1.58
N VAL A 88 -22.36 2.76 1.11
CA VAL A 88 -22.00 3.03 -0.29
C VAL A 88 -22.69 2.03 -1.19
N GLU A 89 -23.36 2.54 -2.22
CA GLU A 89 -23.95 1.72 -3.27
C GLU A 89 -22.94 1.54 -4.42
N PHE A 90 -22.48 0.31 -4.63
CA PHE A 90 -21.68 -0.04 -5.81
C PHE A 90 -22.60 -0.32 -7.00
N THR A 91 -22.56 0.56 -8.00
CA THR A 91 -23.41 0.48 -9.19
C THR A 91 -22.76 1.13 -10.40
N LYS A 92 -23.02 0.60 -11.60
CA LYS A 92 -22.50 1.14 -12.87
C LYS A 92 -23.48 2.01 -13.66
N ASN A 93 -24.74 2.05 -13.26
CA ASN A 93 -25.85 2.53 -14.11
C ASN A 93 -26.64 3.71 -13.54
N LYS A 94 -26.02 4.53 -12.68
CA LYS A 94 -26.66 5.74 -12.15
C LYS A 94 -25.91 7.01 -12.59
N ASP A 95 -26.66 8.09 -12.76
CA ASP A 95 -26.06 9.41 -12.97
C ASP A 95 -25.18 9.78 -11.77
N GLY A 96 -24.03 10.42 -12.04
CA GLY A 96 -23.07 10.79 -11.01
C GLY A 96 -22.19 9.64 -10.51
N THR A 97 -22.21 8.48 -11.18
CA THR A 97 -21.33 7.35 -10.85
C THR A 97 -19.86 7.71 -11.07
N ILE A 98 -19.02 7.44 -10.08
CA ILE A 98 -17.56 7.49 -10.14
C ILE A 98 -17.04 6.07 -10.28
N THR A 99 -16.00 5.87 -11.10
CA THR A 99 -15.31 4.57 -11.25
C THR A 99 -13.89 4.69 -10.73
N GLY A 100 -13.59 3.95 -9.67
CA GLY A 100 -12.25 3.72 -9.15
C GLY A 100 -11.73 2.34 -9.57
N ARG A 101 -10.45 2.10 -9.33
CA ARG A 101 -9.82 0.82 -9.70
C ARG A 101 -8.72 0.41 -8.73
N ASN A 102 -8.86 -0.75 -8.13
CA ASN A 102 -7.75 -1.40 -7.43
C ASN A 102 -6.75 -1.95 -8.45
N VAL A 103 -5.48 -1.99 -8.10
CA VAL A 103 -4.44 -2.67 -8.89
C VAL A 103 -3.96 -3.89 -8.11
N VAL A 104 -4.10 -5.08 -8.71
CA VAL A 104 -3.95 -6.36 -8.01
C VAL A 104 -2.90 -7.22 -8.71
N GLY A 105 -1.79 -7.47 -8.03
CA GLY A 105 -0.70 -8.35 -8.47
C GLY A 105 -0.54 -9.56 -7.56
N PHE A 106 -0.06 -10.68 -8.09
CA PHE A 106 0.02 -11.94 -7.36
C PHE A 106 1.35 -12.66 -7.59
N ILE A 107 1.96 -13.12 -6.49
CA ILE A 107 3.08 -14.07 -6.50
C ILE A 107 2.52 -15.44 -6.13
N ASN A 108 2.49 -16.33 -7.13
CA ASN A 108 2.03 -17.70 -6.95
C ASN A 108 3.23 -18.61 -6.67
N ASN A 109 3.36 -19.04 -5.43
CA ASN A 109 4.36 -20.01 -5.00
C ASN A 109 3.78 -21.43 -4.87
N ASN A 110 2.55 -21.65 -5.36
CA ASN A 110 1.78 -22.90 -5.17
C ASN A 110 1.63 -23.28 -3.69
N ALA A 111 1.59 -22.29 -2.82
CA ALA A 111 1.42 -22.47 -1.39
C ALA A 111 -0.07 -22.59 -1.01
N THR A 112 -0.34 -23.17 0.16
CA THR A 112 -1.70 -23.30 0.69
C THR A 112 -2.25 -21.96 1.17
N ASN A 113 -1.39 -21.12 1.77
CA ASN A 113 -1.76 -19.87 2.39
C ASN A 113 -1.40 -18.68 1.52
N THR A 114 -2.19 -17.63 1.62
CA THR A 114 -1.96 -16.34 0.96
C THR A 114 -1.86 -15.22 1.98
N ILE A 115 -0.89 -14.34 1.80
CA ILE A 115 -0.75 -13.11 2.58
C ILE A 115 -1.16 -11.94 1.69
N VAL A 116 -2.02 -11.06 2.20
CA VAL A 116 -2.41 -9.81 1.55
C VAL A 116 -1.46 -8.71 2.01
N ILE A 117 -0.92 -7.94 1.07
CA ILE A 117 -0.10 -6.75 1.33
C ILE A 117 -0.75 -5.60 0.57
N GLY A 118 -1.20 -4.58 1.30
CA GLY A 118 -1.99 -3.49 0.75
C GLY A 118 -1.50 -2.11 1.15
N ALA A 119 -1.82 -1.14 0.30
CA ALA A 119 -1.71 0.29 0.53
C ALA A 119 -2.68 0.99 -0.43
N HIS A 120 -3.32 2.09 -0.01
CA HIS A 120 -4.05 2.88 -0.99
C HIS A 120 -3.10 3.77 -1.80
N PHE A 121 -3.52 4.16 -2.98
CA PHE A 121 -2.73 5.01 -3.86
C PHE A 121 -3.45 6.27 -4.33
N ASP A 122 -4.76 6.36 -4.10
CA ASP A 122 -5.53 7.59 -4.32
C ASP A 122 -5.20 8.65 -3.26
N HIS A 123 -5.56 9.91 -3.56
CA HIS A 123 -5.49 11.00 -2.61
C HIS A 123 -6.53 12.08 -2.97
N LEU A 124 -6.42 13.27 -2.40
CA LEU A 124 -7.48 14.29 -2.39
C LEU A 124 -7.57 15.17 -3.66
N GLY A 125 -6.74 14.93 -4.68
CA GLY A 125 -6.77 15.76 -5.90
C GLY A 125 -6.45 17.22 -5.63
N TYR A 126 -7.35 18.10 -6.00
CA TYR A 126 -7.27 19.55 -5.72
C TYR A 126 -7.92 19.93 -4.38
N GLY A 127 -8.09 18.96 -3.45
CA GLY A 127 -8.76 19.17 -2.18
C GLY A 127 -10.29 19.02 -2.30
N GLY A 128 -10.98 19.40 -1.27
CA GLY A 128 -12.44 19.25 -1.11
C GLY A 128 -12.75 18.61 0.24
N ASP A 129 -13.66 17.65 0.26
CA ASP A 129 -13.97 16.90 1.47
C ASP A 129 -12.73 16.17 1.97
N GLY A 130 -12.43 16.30 3.25
CA GLY A 130 -11.21 15.74 3.86
C GLY A 130 -10.00 16.66 3.85
N SER A 131 -9.92 17.70 2.98
CA SER A 131 -8.79 18.62 2.94
C SER A 131 -8.68 19.48 4.20
N LEU A 132 -7.46 19.60 4.72
CA LEU A 132 -7.09 20.52 5.80
C LEU A 132 -6.39 21.78 5.29
N TYR A 133 -6.19 21.92 3.98
CA TYR A 133 -5.64 23.12 3.36
C TYR A 133 -6.65 24.28 3.45
N ARG A 134 -6.21 25.42 3.94
CA ARG A 134 -7.09 26.56 4.28
C ARG A 134 -6.87 27.81 3.42
N ASP A 135 -5.98 27.74 2.44
CA ASP A 135 -5.77 28.87 1.53
C ASP A 135 -6.95 29.00 0.53
N SER A 136 -7.15 30.18 0.00
CA SER A 136 -8.16 30.48 -1.01
C SER A 136 -7.81 29.96 -2.42
N VAL A 137 -6.54 29.71 -2.67
CA VAL A 137 -6.04 29.18 -3.95
C VAL A 137 -6.06 27.65 -3.91
N LYS A 138 -6.73 27.03 -4.89
CA LYS A 138 -6.70 25.57 -5.03
C LYS A 138 -5.25 25.10 -5.25
N ALA A 139 -4.83 24.10 -4.48
CA ALA A 139 -3.54 23.45 -4.62
C ALA A 139 -3.71 21.96 -4.85
N ILE A 140 -2.73 21.35 -5.52
CA ILE A 140 -2.67 19.90 -5.67
C ILE A 140 -2.27 19.31 -4.33
N HIS A 141 -3.05 18.35 -3.86
CA HIS A 141 -2.69 17.52 -2.70
C HIS A 141 -1.85 16.35 -3.22
N ASN A 142 -0.53 16.50 -3.21
CA ASN A 142 0.38 15.52 -3.84
C ASN A 142 0.41 14.17 -3.12
N GLY A 143 0.08 14.12 -1.82
CA GLY A 143 -0.03 12.86 -1.08
C GLY A 143 1.25 12.03 -1.09
N ALA A 144 2.42 12.66 -0.81
CA ALA A 144 3.69 11.95 -0.83
C ALA A 144 3.81 10.93 0.32
N ASP A 145 3.42 11.34 1.55
CA ASP A 145 3.32 10.41 2.66
C ASP A 145 1.99 9.66 2.64
N ASP A 146 0.91 10.36 2.39
CA ASP A 146 -0.45 9.85 2.28
C ASP A 146 -0.91 9.74 0.80
N ASN A 147 -0.86 8.58 0.08
CA ASN A 147 -0.14 7.41 0.59
C ASN A 147 0.78 6.85 -0.51
N ALA A 148 1.52 7.75 -1.20
CA ALA A 148 2.57 7.29 -2.11
C ALA A 148 3.66 6.52 -1.36
N SER A 149 3.90 6.85 -0.07
CA SER A 149 4.88 6.17 0.77
C SER A 149 4.52 4.70 1.00
N GLY A 150 3.29 4.40 1.42
CA GLY A 150 2.82 3.02 1.62
C GLY A 150 2.81 2.22 0.32
N THR A 151 2.35 2.84 -0.77
CA THR A 151 2.37 2.21 -2.11
C THR A 151 3.80 1.87 -2.55
N ALA A 152 4.77 2.78 -2.37
CA ALA A 152 6.17 2.53 -2.73
C ALA A 152 6.79 1.41 -1.88
N VAL A 153 6.50 1.36 -0.57
CA VAL A 153 6.95 0.26 0.30
C VAL A 153 6.30 -1.07 -0.11
N MET A 154 5.02 -1.08 -0.47
CA MET A 154 4.35 -2.27 -1.00
C MET A 154 5.04 -2.79 -2.28
N LEU A 155 5.41 -1.92 -3.20
CA LEU A 155 6.14 -2.27 -4.43
C LEU A 155 7.53 -2.84 -4.13
N ASP A 156 8.25 -2.28 -3.15
CA ASP A 156 9.55 -2.81 -2.72
C ASP A 156 9.42 -4.17 -2.01
N LEU A 157 8.37 -4.37 -1.22
CA LEU A 157 8.05 -5.68 -0.64
C LEU A 157 7.74 -6.73 -1.71
N ALA A 158 7.03 -6.35 -2.78
CA ALA A 158 6.78 -7.25 -3.91
C ALA A 158 8.09 -7.70 -4.56
N ARG A 159 9.04 -6.78 -4.75
CA ARG A 159 10.39 -7.09 -5.25
C ARG A 159 11.16 -8.00 -4.31
N LYS A 160 11.10 -7.75 -3.00
CA LYS A 160 11.85 -8.49 -1.98
C LYS A 160 11.30 -9.90 -1.73
N LEU A 161 9.99 -10.09 -1.82
CA LEU A 161 9.33 -11.37 -1.56
C LEU A 161 9.33 -12.29 -2.78
N LYS A 162 9.52 -11.73 -3.99
CA LYS A 162 9.63 -12.55 -5.18
C LYS A 162 10.85 -13.48 -5.08
N ASP A 163 10.62 -14.75 -5.35
CA ASP A 163 11.63 -15.81 -5.36
C ASP A 163 12.36 -16.06 -4.02
N LYS A 164 11.90 -15.47 -2.92
CA LYS A 164 12.57 -15.60 -1.62
C LYS A 164 11.76 -16.35 -0.56
N ASN A 165 10.51 -16.04 -0.36
CA ASN A 165 9.69 -16.68 0.67
C ASN A 165 8.57 -17.50 0.03
N ILE A 166 8.92 -18.68 -0.45
CA ILE A 166 8.04 -19.56 -1.23
C ILE A 166 7.02 -20.34 -0.40
N GLN A 167 6.98 -20.17 0.92
CA GLN A 167 6.06 -20.91 1.79
C GLN A 167 4.64 -20.33 1.76
N ASN A 168 4.47 -19.12 1.26
CA ASN A 168 3.18 -18.47 1.09
C ASN A 168 3.04 -17.93 -0.34
N ASN A 169 1.80 -17.79 -0.80
CA ASN A 169 1.47 -16.89 -1.89
C ASN A 169 1.35 -15.47 -1.36
N TYR A 170 1.54 -14.48 -2.22
CA TYR A 170 1.37 -13.07 -1.86
C TYR A 170 0.47 -12.38 -2.87
N ILE A 171 -0.52 -11.66 -2.39
CA ILE A 171 -1.32 -10.76 -3.19
C ILE A 171 -1.02 -9.32 -2.76
N PHE A 172 -0.67 -8.49 -3.73
CA PHE A 172 -0.37 -7.07 -3.55
C PHE A 172 -1.53 -6.28 -4.11
N ILE A 173 -2.11 -5.40 -3.32
CA ILE A 173 -3.27 -4.63 -3.72
C ILE A 173 -3.01 -3.16 -3.44
N ALA A 174 -2.95 -2.35 -4.51
CA ALA A 174 -3.05 -0.91 -4.39
C ALA A 174 -4.55 -0.55 -4.44
N PHE A 175 -5.08 -0.03 -3.35
CA PHE A 175 -6.49 0.33 -3.26
C PHE A 175 -6.73 1.74 -3.77
N SER A 176 -7.89 1.96 -4.41
CA SER A 176 -8.41 3.28 -4.75
C SER A 176 -9.64 3.58 -3.92
N GLY A 177 -9.94 4.87 -3.70
CA GLY A 177 -11.12 5.31 -2.97
C GLY A 177 -11.03 5.10 -1.46
N GLU A 178 -9.84 5.02 -0.91
CA GLU A 178 -9.63 5.03 0.53
C GLU A 178 -10.12 6.33 1.14
N GLU A 179 -9.69 7.45 0.58
CA GLU A 179 -10.04 8.82 0.97
C GLU A 179 -11.54 9.15 0.87
N MET A 180 -12.28 8.35 0.12
CA MET A 180 -13.73 8.43 -0.03
C MET A 180 -14.48 7.43 0.86
N GLY A 181 -13.78 6.78 1.80
CA GLY A 181 -14.34 5.86 2.80
C GLY A 181 -14.07 4.39 2.53
N LEU A 182 -12.82 4.01 2.30
CA LEU A 182 -12.31 2.64 2.17
C LEU A 182 -12.98 1.86 1.01
N LEU A 183 -13.32 2.55 -0.09
CA LEU A 183 -14.19 1.98 -1.12
C LEU A 183 -13.55 0.79 -1.83
N GLY A 184 -12.28 0.91 -2.22
CA GLY A 184 -11.59 -0.15 -2.95
C GLY A 184 -11.37 -1.40 -2.13
N SER A 185 -10.96 -1.28 -0.87
CA SER A 185 -10.79 -2.42 0.03
C SER A 185 -12.14 -3.08 0.38
N ASN A 186 -13.17 -2.27 0.62
CA ASN A 186 -14.53 -2.76 0.86
C ASN A 186 -15.07 -3.52 -0.36
N TYR A 187 -14.85 -2.98 -1.57
CA TYR A 187 -15.23 -3.66 -2.80
C TYR A 187 -14.48 -4.98 -2.98
N PHE A 188 -13.16 -4.99 -2.71
CA PHE A 188 -12.33 -6.18 -2.85
C PHE A 188 -12.79 -7.31 -1.91
N VAL A 189 -13.06 -7.03 -0.63
CA VAL A 189 -13.49 -8.08 0.30
C VAL A 189 -14.88 -8.62 -0.01
N LYS A 190 -15.76 -7.82 -0.62
CA LYS A 190 -17.09 -8.24 -1.09
C LYS A 190 -17.03 -8.98 -2.44
N ASN A 191 -16.03 -8.66 -3.29
CA ASN A 191 -15.86 -9.22 -4.64
C ASN A 191 -14.41 -9.72 -4.84
N PRO A 192 -13.93 -10.65 -4.03
CA PRO A 192 -12.54 -11.04 -4.04
C PRO A 192 -12.14 -11.76 -5.33
N THR A 193 -10.94 -11.47 -5.82
CA THR A 193 -10.35 -12.14 -7.00
C THR A 193 -9.55 -13.40 -6.63
N ILE A 194 -9.50 -13.73 -5.34
CA ILE A 194 -8.85 -14.92 -4.77
C ILE A 194 -9.80 -15.65 -3.81
N ASN A 195 -9.41 -16.85 -3.43
CA ASN A 195 -10.10 -17.56 -2.34
C ASN A 195 -9.71 -16.93 -0.99
N THR A 196 -10.60 -16.15 -0.39
CA THR A 196 -10.37 -15.50 0.90
C THR A 196 -10.16 -16.45 2.07
N LYS A 197 -10.70 -17.68 1.99
CA LYS A 197 -10.46 -18.71 3.02
C LYS A 197 -9.01 -19.18 3.10
N ALA A 198 -8.21 -18.93 2.04
CA ALA A 198 -6.78 -19.21 2.03
C ALA A 198 -5.95 -18.03 2.55
N VAL A 199 -6.58 -16.88 2.85
CA VAL A 199 -5.86 -15.71 3.38
C VAL A 199 -5.58 -15.91 4.86
N SER A 200 -4.31 -15.87 5.23
CA SER A 200 -3.88 -15.99 6.62
C SER A 200 -3.98 -14.67 7.38
N TYR A 201 -3.58 -13.57 6.75
CA TYR A 201 -3.66 -12.22 7.29
C TYR A 201 -3.40 -11.17 6.21
N MET A 202 -3.70 -9.92 6.55
CA MET A 202 -3.38 -8.75 5.73
C MET A 202 -2.41 -7.82 6.45
N ILE A 203 -1.45 -7.27 5.71
CA ILE A 203 -0.58 -6.16 6.12
C ILE A 203 -0.99 -4.93 5.32
N ASN A 204 -1.31 -3.85 6.02
CA ASN A 204 -1.61 -2.54 5.43
C ASN A 204 -0.53 -1.53 5.79
N MET A 205 -0.18 -0.68 4.85
CA MET A 205 0.77 0.42 5.04
C MET A 205 0.14 1.71 4.59
N ASP A 206 0.08 2.66 5.52
CA ASP A 206 -0.50 3.96 5.25
C ASP A 206 0.27 5.02 6.03
N MET A 207 0.78 6.03 5.32
CA MET A 207 1.67 7.06 5.85
C MET A 207 2.87 6.47 6.59
N VAL A 208 3.78 5.83 5.87
CA VAL A 208 4.99 5.19 6.43
C VAL A 208 6.29 5.91 6.07
N GLY A 209 6.20 7.11 5.51
CA GLY A 209 7.35 7.88 5.01
C GLY A 209 7.88 8.95 5.99
N ARG A 210 7.18 9.29 7.07
CA ARG A 210 7.58 10.37 7.99
C ARG A 210 7.81 9.89 9.42
N LEU A 211 8.73 8.95 9.57
CA LEU A 211 9.13 8.44 10.88
C LEU A 211 9.73 9.58 11.73
N LYS A 212 9.20 9.75 12.94
CA LYS A 212 9.67 10.76 13.90
C LYS A 212 11.04 10.40 14.48
N GLN A 213 11.73 11.40 15.07
CA GLN A 213 13.08 11.22 15.65
C GLN A 213 13.15 10.15 16.75
N ASP A 214 12.06 9.92 17.48
CA ASP A 214 11.98 8.90 18.50
C ASP A 214 11.74 7.49 17.94
N SER A 215 11.73 7.36 16.61
CA SER A 215 11.49 6.10 15.87
C SER A 215 10.18 5.41 16.25
N ALA A 216 9.16 6.18 16.67
CA ALA A 216 7.85 5.65 17.00
C ALA A 216 7.12 5.19 15.74
N LEU A 217 6.71 3.92 15.74
CA LEU A 217 5.93 3.29 14.67
C LEU A 217 4.66 2.71 15.28
N ALA A 218 3.52 3.24 14.90
CA ALA A 218 2.23 2.69 15.31
C ALA A 218 1.92 1.41 14.53
N VAL A 219 1.45 0.39 15.24
CA VAL A 219 1.01 -0.89 14.67
C VAL A 219 -0.36 -1.22 15.24
N TYR A 220 -1.38 -1.15 14.39
CA TYR A 220 -2.75 -1.53 14.74
C TYR A 220 -3.00 -2.99 14.37
N GLY A 221 -4.03 -3.58 14.98
CA GLY A 221 -4.43 -4.95 14.73
C GLY A 221 -3.61 -5.99 15.49
N THR A 222 -2.75 -5.60 16.43
CA THR A 222 -1.87 -6.54 17.15
C THR A 222 -2.63 -7.57 17.98
N GLY A 223 -3.90 -7.31 18.32
CA GLY A 223 -4.81 -8.23 19.01
C GLY A 223 -5.59 -9.16 18.07
N THR A 224 -5.54 -8.98 16.74
CA THR A 224 -6.33 -9.76 15.78
C THR A 224 -5.77 -11.15 15.52
N SER A 225 -4.53 -11.42 15.94
CA SER A 225 -3.93 -12.75 15.96
C SER A 225 -3.03 -12.92 17.20
N PRO A 226 -3.08 -14.07 17.89
CA PRO A 226 -2.24 -14.33 19.05
C PRO A 226 -0.73 -14.32 18.75
N MET A 227 -0.34 -14.49 17.49
CA MET A 227 1.05 -14.54 17.07
C MET A 227 1.67 -13.16 16.80
N PHE A 228 0.88 -12.13 16.53
CA PHE A 228 1.39 -10.85 16.04
C PHE A 228 2.33 -10.15 17.01
N LYS A 229 1.96 -10.03 18.29
CA LYS A 229 2.83 -9.41 19.30
C LYS A 229 4.16 -10.16 19.44
N GLN A 230 4.12 -11.48 19.42
CA GLN A 230 5.33 -12.30 19.53
C GLN A 230 6.25 -12.09 18.32
N VAL A 231 5.70 -12.11 17.10
CA VAL A 231 6.45 -11.91 15.86
C VAL A 231 7.05 -10.50 15.80
N LEU A 232 6.26 -9.48 16.11
CA LEU A 232 6.71 -8.09 16.15
C LEU A 232 7.87 -7.93 17.15
N LYS A 233 7.74 -8.45 18.37
CA LYS A 233 8.80 -8.40 19.38
C LYS A 233 10.08 -9.14 18.95
N ALA A 234 9.94 -10.30 18.30
CA ALA A 234 11.08 -11.12 17.89
C ALA A 234 11.90 -10.48 16.76
N HIS A 235 11.24 -9.71 15.87
CA HIS A 235 11.86 -9.15 14.67
C HIS A 235 12.06 -7.64 14.70
N ASN A 236 11.53 -6.93 15.69
CA ASN A 236 11.76 -5.50 15.85
C ASN A 236 13.07 -5.23 16.61
N SER A 237 14.00 -4.55 15.95
CA SER A 237 15.26 -4.09 16.56
C SER A 237 15.50 -2.58 16.41
N LYS A 238 14.62 -1.87 15.71
CA LYS A 238 14.86 -0.48 15.29
C LYS A 238 13.80 0.51 15.75
N PHE A 239 12.56 0.06 15.92
CA PHE A 239 11.42 0.95 16.15
C PHE A 239 10.90 0.88 17.58
N LYS A 240 10.45 2.02 18.10
CA LYS A 240 9.60 2.07 19.27
C LYS A 240 8.17 1.78 18.83
N LEU A 241 7.72 0.52 19.00
CA LEU A 241 6.37 0.14 18.61
C LEU A 241 5.33 0.74 19.54
N ILE A 242 4.32 1.38 18.96
CA ILE A 242 3.11 1.84 19.63
C ILE A 242 1.99 0.91 19.19
N GLU A 243 1.74 -0.12 19.99
CA GLU A 243 0.81 -1.18 19.65
C GLU A 243 -0.64 -0.80 19.97
N ASN A 244 -1.56 -1.10 19.03
CA ASN A 244 -3.00 -1.04 19.22
C ASN A 244 -3.61 -2.40 18.84
N GLU A 245 -4.41 -2.99 19.71
CA GLU A 245 -4.99 -4.32 19.50
C GLU A 245 -6.15 -4.32 18.51
N SER A 246 -6.83 -3.18 18.30
CA SER A 246 -7.99 -3.07 17.43
C SER A 246 -7.63 -3.38 15.97
N GLY A 247 -8.43 -4.21 15.33
CA GLY A 247 -8.41 -4.40 13.88
C GLY A 247 -9.24 -3.36 13.13
N VAL A 248 -9.97 -2.49 13.83
CA VAL A 248 -10.74 -1.38 13.25
C VAL A 248 -9.94 -0.10 13.42
N GLY A 249 -9.81 0.66 12.35
CA GLY A 249 -9.10 1.93 12.28
C GLY A 249 -9.40 2.68 10.99
N PRO A 250 -8.78 3.85 10.78
CA PRO A 250 -9.12 4.75 9.67
C PRO A 250 -8.35 4.42 8.37
N SER A 251 -8.18 3.13 8.03
CA SER A 251 -7.54 2.73 6.77
C SER A 251 -8.03 1.34 6.32
N ASP A 252 -7.59 0.89 5.15
CA ASP A 252 -8.06 -0.30 4.40
C ASP A 252 -8.04 -1.63 5.17
N HIS A 253 -7.17 -1.76 6.19
CA HIS A 253 -7.15 -2.95 7.06
C HIS A 253 -8.49 -3.22 7.73
N THR A 254 -9.28 -2.19 7.98
CA THR A 254 -10.61 -2.32 8.58
C THR A 254 -11.54 -3.17 7.73
N SER A 255 -11.53 -3.01 6.40
CA SER A 255 -12.35 -3.82 5.49
C SER A 255 -12.03 -5.31 5.59
N PHE A 256 -10.77 -5.66 5.74
CA PHE A 256 -10.33 -7.05 5.89
C PHE A 256 -10.66 -7.62 7.27
N TYR A 257 -10.46 -6.84 8.33
CA TYR A 257 -10.82 -7.26 9.68
C TYR A 257 -12.32 -7.55 9.82
N LEU A 258 -13.16 -6.70 9.24
CA LEU A 258 -14.62 -6.90 9.22
C LEU A 258 -15.05 -8.09 8.35
N ALA A 259 -14.15 -8.61 7.51
CA ALA A 259 -14.31 -9.83 6.75
C ALA A 259 -13.63 -11.06 7.41
N ASP A 260 -13.41 -11.00 8.72
CA ASP A 260 -12.81 -12.07 9.55
C ASP A 260 -11.37 -12.45 9.17
N ILE A 261 -10.61 -11.51 8.58
CA ILE A 261 -9.19 -11.69 8.24
C ILE A 261 -8.35 -10.94 9.27
N PRO A 262 -7.38 -11.58 9.96
CA PRO A 262 -6.45 -10.90 10.86
C PRO A 262 -5.63 -9.84 10.14
N VAL A 263 -5.35 -8.70 10.78
CA VAL A 263 -4.71 -7.55 10.13
C VAL A 263 -3.59 -6.96 10.98
N LEU A 264 -2.58 -6.43 10.31
CA LEU A 264 -1.62 -5.48 10.85
C LEU A 264 -1.64 -4.22 9.99
N HIS A 265 -1.65 -3.06 10.61
CA HIS A 265 -1.57 -1.78 9.92
C HIS A 265 -0.43 -0.95 10.51
N PHE A 266 0.48 -0.50 9.64
CA PHE A 266 1.66 0.26 9.97
C PHE A 266 1.48 1.73 9.62
N PHE A 267 1.84 2.62 10.56
CA PHE A 267 1.60 4.06 10.45
C PHE A 267 2.67 4.85 11.23
N THR A 268 3.31 5.84 10.61
CA THR A 268 4.33 6.67 11.28
C THR A 268 3.75 7.86 12.05
N GLY A 269 2.44 8.06 11.98
CA GLY A 269 1.72 9.12 12.68
C GLY A 269 1.43 10.33 11.81
N GLN A 270 0.43 11.09 12.22
CA GLN A 270 0.08 12.35 11.55
C GLN A 270 1.17 13.41 11.73
N HIS A 271 1.23 14.34 10.78
CA HIS A 271 2.13 15.47 10.76
C HIS A 271 1.40 16.74 10.27
N GLU A 272 2.08 17.88 10.35
CA GLU A 272 1.46 19.18 10.05
C GLU A 272 1.01 19.36 8.58
N ASP A 273 1.60 18.62 7.65
CA ASP A 273 1.24 18.65 6.22
C ASP A 273 0.15 17.63 5.85
N TYR A 274 -0.42 16.91 6.83
CA TYR A 274 -1.48 15.93 6.60
C TYR A 274 -2.67 16.56 5.91
N HIS A 275 -3.10 16.02 4.78
CA HIS A 275 -4.21 16.50 3.95
C HIS A 275 -4.09 17.97 3.50
N LYS A 276 -2.85 18.41 3.18
CA LYS A 276 -2.57 19.77 2.68
C LYS A 276 -1.81 19.75 1.37
#